data_43ee0cc9d102b30aed65c46f522b9f4e
#
_entry.id   43ee0cc9d102b30aed65c46f522b9f4e
#
_cell.length_a   1.000
_cell.length_b   1.000
_cell.length_c   1.000
_cell.angle_alpha   90.00
_cell.angle_beta   90.00
_cell.angle_gamma   90.00
#
_symmetry.space_group_name_H-M   'P 1'
#
loop_
_entity.id
_entity.type
_entity.pdbx_description
1 polymer ?
#
loop_
_entity_poly.entity_id
_entity_poly.type
_entity_poly.pdbx_seq_one_letter_code
_entity_poly.pdbx_strand_id
1 'polypeptide(L)'
;MARYRRNGAGRAWLDSLHGLLADRLEQWQLDLDLVPGSMPWSGHGGIVVPVRQEDGSPAALKIAFPHDEAKVERHALARWGGHGAGALLSSDEASCAMLLERLDAGRSLADVPLDDAAVVWGGLVRQLALAPDPRPEWREFAHIAARAEQWSDELPADWDQLGRPFPRWLLEAALEVCQTRGAVGRRSAHDLLVHTDLHFLNVLARPG
;
A
#
# COMPACT_ATOMS: atom_id res chain seq x y z
N MET A 1 5.74 13.45 -0.57
CA MET A 1 6.12 14.18 -1.82
C MET A 1 7.58 14.65 -1.86
N ALA A 2 8.21 15.08 -0.77
CA ALA A 2 9.60 15.61 -0.77
C ALA A 2 10.65 14.63 -1.35
N ARG A 3 10.51 13.33 -1.12
CA ARG A 3 11.45 12.31 -1.63
C ARG A 3 11.52 12.24 -3.16
N TYR A 4 10.38 12.46 -3.85
CA TYR A 4 10.33 12.39 -5.30
C TYR A 4 11.05 13.56 -5.99
N ARG A 5 11.23 14.68 -5.29
CA ARG A 5 12.00 15.83 -5.80
C ARG A 5 13.51 15.56 -5.87
N ARG A 6 14.01 14.48 -5.23
CA ARG A 6 15.44 14.18 -5.11
C ARG A 6 16.05 13.52 -6.36
N ASN A 7 15.25 12.91 -7.22
CA ASN A 7 15.73 12.25 -8.44
C ASN A 7 14.91 12.64 -9.67
N GLY A 8 15.45 12.37 -10.88
CA GLY A 8 14.85 12.78 -12.15
C GLY A 8 13.49 12.13 -12.41
N ALA A 9 13.35 10.84 -12.16
CA ALA A 9 12.10 10.09 -12.37
C ALA A 9 10.98 10.61 -11.45
N GLY A 10 11.31 10.87 -10.19
CA GLY A 10 10.33 11.42 -9.24
C GLY A 10 9.87 12.82 -9.62
N ARG A 11 10.77 13.69 -10.12
CA ARG A 11 10.38 15.02 -10.60
C ARG A 11 9.47 14.91 -11.83
N ALA A 12 9.85 14.10 -12.83
CA ALA A 12 9.03 13.89 -14.02
C ALA A 12 7.62 13.38 -13.68
N TRP A 13 7.53 12.46 -12.74
CA TRP A 13 6.23 11.99 -12.25
C TRP A 13 5.42 13.09 -11.54
N LEU A 14 6.05 13.89 -10.68
CA LEU A 14 5.38 15.03 -10.04
C LEU A 14 4.86 16.04 -11.08
N ASP A 15 5.62 16.30 -12.12
CA ASP A 15 5.24 17.21 -13.20
C ASP A 15 4.07 16.64 -14.04
N SER A 16 3.98 15.31 -14.18
CA SER A 16 2.90 14.63 -14.91
C SER A 16 1.60 14.50 -14.12
N LEU A 17 1.61 14.67 -12.79
CA LEU A 17 0.44 14.39 -11.92
C LEU A 17 -0.82 15.14 -12.32
N HIS A 18 -0.68 16.40 -12.74
CA HIS A 18 -1.84 17.22 -13.16
C HIS A 18 -2.53 16.61 -14.40
N GLY A 19 -1.74 16.22 -15.39
CA GLY A 19 -2.27 15.55 -16.60
C GLY A 19 -2.87 14.18 -16.25
N LEU A 20 -2.16 13.36 -15.50
CA LEU A 20 -2.66 12.04 -15.07
C LEU A 20 -3.99 12.15 -14.30
N LEU A 21 -4.12 13.14 -13.43
CA LEU A 21 -5.36 13.39 -12.70
C LEU A 21 -6.49 13.79 -13.65
N ALA A 22 -6.25 14.76 -14.55
CA ALA A 22 -7.25 15.21 -15.51
C ALA A 22 -7.73 14.08 -16.43
N ASP A 23 -6.79 13.29 -16.98
CA ASP A 23 -7.10 12.14 -17.83
C ASP A 23 -7.96 11.08 -17.10
N ARG A 24 -7.67 10.82 -15.84
CA ARG A 24 -8.45 9.84 -15.05
C ARG A 24 -9.83 10.36 -14.67
N LEU A 25 -9.96 11.64 -14.32
CA LEU A 25 -11.26 12.26 -14.07
C LEU A 25 -12.15 12.18 -15.31
N GLU A 26 -11.62 12.52 -16.48
CA GLU A 26 -12.37 12.44 -17.74
C GLU A 26 -12.72 10.99 -18.10
N GLN A 27 -11.73 10.07 -18.10
CA GLN A 27 -11.92 8.69 -18.54
C GLN A 27 -12.92 7.93 -17.67
N TRP A 28 -12.91 8.17 -16.36
CA TRP A 28 -13.78 7.48 -15.41
C TRP A 28 -15.01 8.30 -15.00
N GLN A 29 -15.25 9.44 -15.67
CA GLN A 29 -16.39 10.32 -15.44
C GLN A 29 -16.54 10.70 -13.95
N LEU A 30 -15.44 11.25 -13.39
CA LEU A 30 -15.34 11.58 -11.98
C LEU A 30 -15.34 13.10 -11.77
N ASP A 31 -16.06 13.53 -10.75
CA ASP A 31 -16.00 14.89 -10.23
C ASP A 31 -15.10 14.98 -9.00
N LEU A 32 -14.33 16.06 -8.87
CA LEU A 32 -13.54 16.32 -7.66
C LEU A 32 -14.47 16.63 -6.48
N ASP A 33 -14.26 15.96 -5.35
CA ASP A 33 -15.01 16.16 -4.10
C ASP A 33 -14.10 16.80 -3.02
N LEU A 34 -13.30 17.79 -3.44
CA LEU A 34 -12.42 18.55 -2.55
C LEU A 34 -13.18 19.75 -1.94
N VAL A 35 -13.08 19.88 -0.63
CA VAL A 35 -13.52 21.12 0.04
C VAL A 35 -12.56 22.25 -0.36
N PRO A 36 -13.05 23.45 -0.71
CA PRO A 36 -12.20 24.58 -1.06
C PRO A 36 -11.12 24.83 -0.01
N GLY A 37 -9.86 24.89 -0.44
CA GLY A 37 -8.70 25.06 0.43
C GLY A 37 -8.14 23.77 1.04
N SER A 38 -8.78 22.62 0.84
CA SER A 38 -8.20 21.33 1.23
C SER A 38 -7.19 20.85 0.18
N MET A 39 -6.26 20.01 0.64
CA MET A 39 -5.26 19.38 -0.23
C MET A 39 -5.56 17.88 -0.37
N PRO A 40 -5.20 17.27 -1.52
CA PRO A 40 -5.21 15.82 -1.65
C PRO A 40 -4.37 15.16 -0.54
N TRP A 41 -4.79 13.97 -0.10
CA TRP A 41 -3.95 13.20 0.81
C TRP A 41 -2.70 12.73 0.07
N SER A 42 -1.56 12.83 0.73
CA SER A 42 -0.29 12.38 0.17
C SER A 42 0.42 11.45 1.13
N GLY A 43 0.70 10.25 0.67
CA GLY A 43 1.49 9.26 1.40
C GLY A 43 2.90 9.09 0.83
N HIS A 44 3.54 8.00 1.24
CA HIS A 44 4.86 7.61 0.72
C HIS A 44 4.79 7.15 -0.74
N GLY A 45 3.69 6.55 -1.18
CA GLY A 45 3.55 5.91 -2.50
C GLY A 45 2.83 6.74 -3.57
N GLY A 46 2.17 7.85 -3.23
CA GLY A 46 1.36 8.58 -4.22
C GLY A 46 0.48 9.66 -3.63
N ILE A 47 -0.52 10.07 -4.41
CA ILE A 47 -1.60 10.95 -3.97
C ILE A 47 -2.92 10.19 -3.95
N VAL A 48 -3.83 10.61 -3.09
CA VAL A 48 -5.22 10.16 -3.04
C VAL A 48 -6.13 11.37 -3.06
N VAL A 49 -7.06 11.41 -4.00
CA VAL A 49 -7.96 12.53 -4.22
C VAL A 49 -9.40 12.05 -3.99
N PRO A 50 -10.18 12.71 -3.12
CA PRO A 50 -11.59 12.40 -3.00
C PRO A 50 -12.34 12.81 -4.25
N VAL A 51 -13.16 11.90 -4.77
CA VAL A 51 -13.96 12.09 -6.00
C VAL A 51 -15.38 11.59 -5.82
N ARG A 52 -16.26 11.97 -6.73
CA ARG A 52 -17.60 11.38 -6.92
C ARG A 52 -17.69 10.75 -8.29
N GLN A 53 -18.35 9.62 -8.34
CA GLN A 53 -18.72 8.95 -9.58
C GLN A 53 -19.95 9.62 -10.22
N GLU A 54 -20.28 9.31 -11.46
CA GLU A 54 -21.40 9.87 -12.21
C GLU A 54 -22.75 9.73 -11.46
N ASP A 55 -22.92 8.64 -10.72
CA ASP A 55 -24.11 8.40 -9.89
C ASP A 55 -24.10 9.17 -8.55
N GLY A 56 -23.11 10.02 -8.32
CA GLY A 56 -22.91 10.79 -7.09
C GLY A 56 -22.27 10.00 -5.94
N SER A 57 -21.98 8.70 -6.10
CA SER A 57 -21.37 7.89 -5.06
C SER A 57 -19.93 8.34 -4.77
N PRO A 58 -19.52 8.39 -3.49
CA PRO A 58 -18.17 8.82 -3.12
C PRO A 58 -17.14 7.72 -3.44
N ALA A 59 -16.00 8.14 -3.99
CA ALA A 59 -14.86 7.29 -4.24
C ALA A 59 -13.53 8.00 -3.92
N ALA A 60 -12.42 7.30 -3.96
CA ALA A 60 -11.07 7.83 -3.78
C ALA A 60 -10.20 7.46 -4.99
N LEU A 61 -9.70 8.46 -5.70
CA LEU A 61 -8.77 8.27 -6.81
C LEU A 61 -7.34 8.30 -6.28
N LYS A 62 -6.67 7.15 -6.31
CA LYS A 62 -5.25 7.00 -5.97
C LYS A 62 -4.41 7.01 -7.24
N ILE A 63 -3.37 7.84 -7.29
CA ILE A 63 -2.35 7.83 -8.35
C ILE A 63 -1.01 7.56 -7.66
N ALA A 64 -0.42 6.40 -7.91
CA ALA A 64 0.83 5.98 -7.29
C ALA A 64 2.04 6.32 -8.18
N PHE A 65 3.19 6.58 -7.55
CA PHE A 65 4.46 6.57 -8.26
C PHE A 65 4.74 5.15 -8.77
N PRO A 66 5.11 4.97 -10.06
CA PRO A 66 5.37 3.65 -10.61
C PRO A 66 6.58 2.97 -9.93
N HIS A 67 6.32 1.99 -9.10
CA HIS A 67 7.30 1.09 -8.49
C HIS A 67 6.69 -0.32 -8.37
N ASP A 68 7.49 -1.31 -8.08
CA ASP A 68 7.05 -2.71 -8.16
C ASP A 68 5.86 -3.03 -7.25
N GLU A 69 5.82 -2.48 -6.05
CA GLU A 69 4.67 -2.66 -5.14
C GLU A 69 3.39 -2.01 -5.68
N ALA A 70 3.49 -0.80 -6.29
CA ALA A 70 2.33 -0.11 -6.87
C ALA A 70 1.71 -0.89 -8.05
N LYS A 71 2.53 -1.61 -8.82
CA LYS A 71 2.06 -2.41 -9.95
C LYS A 71 1.20 -3.59 -9.51
N VAL A 72 1.51 -4.19 -8.36
CA VAL A 72 0.81 -5.38 -7.86
C VAL A 72 -0.31 -5.05 -6.88
N GLU A 73 -0.39 -3.83 -6.36
CA GLU A 73 -1.40 -3.42 -5.38
C GLU A 73 -2.84 -3.66 -5.90
N ARG A 74 -3.11 -3.36 -7.18
CA ARG A 74 -4.42 -3.61 -7.79
C ARG A 74 -4.82 -5.07 -7.75
N HIS A 75 -3.87 -5.99 -7.93
CA HIS A 75 -4.13 -7.43 -7.88
C HIS A 75 -4.45 -7.91 -6.46
N ALA A 76 -3.76 -7.37 -5.46
CA ALA A 76 -4.06 -7.63 -4.06
C ALA A 76 -5.46 -7.12 -3.67
N LEU A 77 -5.79 -5.87 -4.03
CA LEU A 77 -7.11 -5.28 -3.76
C LEU A 77 -8.23 -6.05 -4.46
N ALA A 78 -8.05 -6.42 -5.73
CA ALA A 78 -9.00 -7.25 -6.46
C ALA A 78 -9.19 -8.62 -5.79
N ARG A 79 -8.12 -9.18 -5.20
CA ARG A 79 -8.16 -10.47 -4.52
C ARG A 79 -8.89 -10.39 -3.17
N TRP A 80 -8.68 -9.33 -2.41
CA TRP A 80 -9.41 -9.09 -1.16
C TRP A 80 -10.88 -8.71 -1.39
N GLY A 81 -11.23 -8.13 -2.56
CA GLY A 81 -12.61 -7.88 -2.98
C GLY A 81 -13.41 -7.03 -1.98
N GLY A 82 -12.79 -6.07 -1.32
CA GLY A 82 -13.43 -5.25 -0.29
C GLY A 82 -13.53 -5.92 1.10
N HIS A 83 -13.03 -7.16 1.27
CA HIS A 83 -13.06 -7.87 2.54
C HIS A 83 -11.79 -7.57 3.35
N GLY A 84 -11.88 -6.67 4.32
CA GLY A 84 -10.77 -6.22 5.15
C GLY A 84 -9.87 -5.16 4.49
N ALA A 85 -10.07 -4.84 3.21
CA ALA A 85 -9.44 -3.74 2.49
C ALA A 85 -10.51 -2.91 1.79
N GLY A 86 -10.18 -1.68 1.37
CA GLY A 86 -11.05 -0.89 0.50
C GLY A 86 -11.30 -1.60 -0.84
N ALA A 87 -12.53 -1.56 -1.35
CA ALA A 87 -12.86 -2.18 -2.62
C ALA A 87 -12.16 -1.46 -3.79
N LEU A 88 -11.59 -2.22 -4.73
CA LEU A 88 -11.10 -1.72 -6.01
C LEU A 88 -12.29 -1.58 -6.96
N LEU A 89 -12.61 -0.36 -7.40
CA LEU A 89 -13.70 -0.06 -8.31
C LEU A 89 -13.23 -0.05 -9.76
N SER A 90 -12.05 0.52 -10.03
CA SER A 90 -11.41 0.55 -11.35
C SER A 90 -9.90 0.67 -11.20
N SER A 91 -9.14 0.31 -12.23
CA SER A 91 -7.69 0.50 -12.25
C SER A 91 -7.15 0.74 -13.66
N ASP A 92 -6.08 1.52 -13.75
CA ASP A 92 -5.30 1.70 -14.97
C ASP A 92 -3.83 1.42 -14.66
N GLU A 93 -3.30 0.38 -15.30
CA GLU A 93 -1.94 -0.09 -15.10
C GLU A 93 -0.91 0.93 -15.57
N ALA A 94 -1.15 1.54 -16.72
CA ALA A 94 -0.18 2.44 -17.37
C ALA A 94 0.14 3.67 -16.51
N SER A 95 -0.87 4.21 -15.81
CA SER A 95 -0.72 5.35 -14.91
C SER A 95 -0.54 4.99 -13.44
N CYS A 96 -0.57 3.70 -13.09
CA CYS A 96 -0.65 3.24 -11.70
C CYS A 96 -1.79 3.93 -10.92
N ALA A 97 -2.93 4.17 -11.59
CA ALA A 97 -4.11 4.77 -11.00
C ALA A 97 -5.13 3.71 -10.58
N MET A 98 -5.80 3.95 -9.46
CA MET A 98 -6.87 3.11 -8.94
C MET A 98 -8.01 3.97 -8.43
N LEU A 99 -9.23 3.59 -8.78
CA LEU A 99 -10.45 4.10 -8.15
C LEU A 99 -10.85 3.13 -7.05
N LEU A 100 -10.96 3.63 -5.84
CA LEU A 100 -11.17 2.84 -4.64
C LEU A 100 -12.46 3.26 -3.92
N GLU A 101 -13.03 2.34 -3.16
CA GLU A 101 -13.99 2.67 -2.11
C GLU A 101 -13.45 3.80 -1.25
N ARG A 102 -14.29 4.80 -0.97
CA ARG A 102 -13.91 5.91 -0.10
C ARG A 102 -14.13 5.54 1.36
N LEU A 103 -13.05 5.45 2.10
CA LEU A 103 -13.07 5.26 3.54
C LEU A 103 -13.08 6.61 4.28
N ASP A 104 -13.45 6.59 5.54
CA ASP A 104 -13.46 7.78 6.40
C ASP A 104 -12.03 8.08 6.89
N ALA A 105 -11.37 9.03 6.24
CA ALA A 105 -10.01 9.45 6.59
C ALA A 105 -9.91 10.13 7.97
N GLY A 106 -11.02 10.55 8.56
CA GLY A 106 -11.09 11.13 9.91
C GLY A 106 -11.20 10.08 11.02
N ARG A 107 -11.33 8.79 10.68
CA ARG A 107 -11.52 7.69 11.65
C ARG A 107 -10.51 6.57 11.40
N SER A 108 -9.35 6.72 12.01
CA SER A 108 -8.24 5.77 11.94
C SER A 108 -8.24 4.83 13.13
N LEU A 109 -7.73 3.62 12.95
CA LEU A 109 -7.48 2.69 14.05
C LEU A 109 -6.44 3.23 15.03
N ALA A 110 -5.60 4.18 14.62
CA ALA A 110 -4.66 4.87 15.51
C ALA A 110 -5.33 5.71 16.59
N ASP A 111 -6.60 6.08 16.40
CA ASP A 111 -7.40 6.87 17.37
C ASP A 111 -8.19 5.99 18.34
N VAL A 112 -8.09 4.64 18.21
CA VAL A 112 -8.77 3.66 19.05
C VAL A 112 -7.85 3.22 20.20
N PRO A 113 -8.36 2.95 21.41
CA PRO A 113 -7.56 2.39 22.50
C PRO A 113 -6.78 1.14 22.07
N LEU A 114 -5.52 1.02 22.54
CA LEU A 114 -4.57 0.02 22.02
C LEU A 114 -5.08 -1.42 22.07
N ASP A 115 -5.75 -1.82 23.15
CA ASP A 115 -6.25 -3.18 23.31
C ASP A 115 -7.35 -3.49 22.29
N ASP A 116 -8.29 -2.57 22.08
CA ASP A 116 -9.34 -2.69 21.07
C ASP A 116 -8.76 -2.65 19.65
N ALA A 117 -7.82 -1.74 19.41
CA ALA A 117 -7.12 -1.63 18.13
C ALA A 117 -6.35 -2.91 17.78
N ALA A 118 -5.71 -3.56 18.76
CA ALA A 118 -4.98 -4.81 18.56
C ALA A 118 -5.92 -5.97 18.17
N VAL A 119 -7.12 -6.01 18.74
CA VAL A 119 -8.14 -7.01 18.38
C VAL A 119 -8.60 -6.83 16.92
N VAL A 120 -8.94 -5.60 16.55
CA VAL A 120 -9.35 -5.27 15.16
C VAL A 120 -8.21 -5.58 14.18
N TRP A 121 -7.00 -5.12 14.50
CA TRP A 121 -5.82 -5.35 13.68
C TRP A 121 -5.51 -6.82 13.46
N GLY A 122 -5.53 -7.62 14.54
CA GLY A 122 -5.34 -9.08 14.48
C GLY A 122 -6.42 -9.78 13.65
N GLY A 123 -7.67 -9.28 13.70
CA GLY A 123 -8.78 -9.72 12.84
C GLY A 123 -8.47 -9.48 11.37
N LEU A 124 -8.02 -8.26 11.03
CA LEU A 124 -7.67 -7.87 9.66
C LEU A 124 -6.47 -8.66 9.12
N VAL A 125 -5.42 -8.87 9.93
CA VAL A 125 -4.28 -9.73 9.54
C VAL A 125 -4.75 -11.10 9.10
N ARG A 126 -5.64 -11.74 9.85
CA ARG A 126 -6.20 -13.05 9.48
C ARG A 126 -7.07 -12.99 8.23
N GLN A 127 -7.89 -11.95 8.10
CA GLN A 127 -8.80 -11.78 6.97
C GLN A 127 -8.07 -11.52 5.65
N LEU A 128 -6.97 -10.77 5.70
CA LEU A 128 -6.15 -10.42 4.53
C LEU A 128 -5.14 -11.52 4.16
N ALA A 129 -4.92 -12.51 5.02
CA ALA A 129 -4.04 -13.63 4.78
C ALA A 129 -4.74 -14.68 3.89
N LEU A 130 -4.60 -14.57 2.56
CA LEU A 130 -5.28 -15.42 1.60
C LEU A 130 -4.33 -16.44 0.98
N ALA A 131 -4.80 -17.69 0.85
CA ALA A 131 -4.06 -18.72 0.14
C ALA A 131 -3.90 -18.39 -1.35
N PRO A 132 -2.78 -18.79 -1.99
CA PRO A 132 -2.56 -18.63 -3.41
C PRO A 132 -3.58 -19.42 -4.21
N ASP A 133 -3.85 -18.95 -5.42
CA ASP A 133 -4.66 -19.62 -6.41
C ASP A 133 -3.89 -19.71 -7.76
N PRO A 134 -4.40 -20.42 -8.79
CA PRO A 134 -3.67 -20.64 -10.03
C PRO A 134 -3.54 -19.43 -10.95
N ARG A 135 -4.04 -18.24 -10.57
CA ARG A 135 -3.96 -17.04 -11.41
C ARG A 135 -2.50 -16.60 -11.62
N PRO A 136 -2.15 -16.14 -12.83
CA PRO A 136 -0.78 -15.76 -13.18
C PRO A 136 -0.26 -14.59 -12.33
N GLU A 137 -1.12 -13.67 -11.88
CA GLU A 137 -0.78 -12.50 -11.08
C GLU A 137 -0.11 -12.84 -9.75
N TRP A 138 -0.31 -14.06 -9.24
CA TRP A 138 0.42 -14.52 -8.04
C TRP A 138 1.94 -14.50 -8.18
N ARG A 139 2.44 -14.60 -9.41
CA ARG A 139 3.88 -14.58 -9.69
C ARG A 139 4.48 -13.19 -9.63
N GLU A 140 3.65 -12.16 -9.68
CA GLU A 140 4.07 -10.76 -9.65
C GLU A 140 4.31 -10.27 -8.22
N PHE A 141 3.69 -10.90 -7.21
CA PHE A 141 3.92 -10.54 -5.82
C PHE A 141 5.33 -10.93 -5.37
N ALA A 142 6.01 -10.02 -4.66
CA ALA A 142 7.28 -10.32 -4.05
C ALA A 142 7.14 -11.45 -3.01
N HIS A 143 8.08 -12.38 -3.04
CA HIS A 143 8.14 -13.44 -2.04
C HIS A 143 8.91 -12.96 -0.81
N ILE A 144 8.43 -13.28 0.39
CA ILE A 144 9.06 -12.82 1.64
C ILE A 144 10.52 -13.29 1.77
N ALA A 145 10.86 -14.45 1.20
CA ALA A 145 12.25 -14.93 1.22
C ALA A 145 13.18 -13.99 0.42
N ALA A 146 12.75 -13.47 -0.73
CA ALA A 146 13.53 -12.49 -1.49
C ALA A 146 13.70 -11.17 -0.72
N ARG A 147 12.65 -10.73 -0.03
CA ARG A 147 12.72 -9.55 0.83
C ARG A 147 13.62 -9.77 2.06
N ALA A 148 13.55 -10.96 2.66
CA ALA A 148 14.40 -11.33 3.78
C ALA A 148 15.91 -11.40 3.39
N GLU A 149 16.21 -11.86 2.18
CA GLU A 149 17.57 -11.85 1.64
C GLU A 149 18.09 -10.41 1.49
N GLN A 150 17.30 -9.54 0.87
CA GLN A 150 17.61 -8.11 0.73
C GLN A 150 17.84 -7.45 2.11
N TRP A 151 16.97 -7.69 3.09
CA TRP A 151 17.14 -7.16 4.44
C TRP A 151 18.36 -7.71 5.16
N SER A 152 18.77 -8.94 4.88
CA SER A 152 20.01 -9.49 5.46
C SER A 152 21.25 -8.72 5.04
N ASP A 153 21.24 -8.14 3.83
CA ASP A 153 22.32 -7.30 3.31
C ASP A 153 22.20 -5.83 3.76
N GLU A 154 20.99 -5.28 3.73
CA GLU A 154 20.73 -3.86 3.97
C GLU A 154 20.73 -3.48 5.46
N LEU A 155 20.09 -4.28 6.34
CA LEU A 155 19.91 -3.92 7.75
C LEU A 155 21.22 -3.65 8.51
N PRO A 156 22.33 -4.41 8.32
CA PRO A 156 23.59 -4.09 8.98
C PRO A 156 24.17 -2.75 8.54
N ALA A 157 24.10 -2.45 7.23
CA ALA A 157 24.61 -1.20 6.67
C ALA A 157 23.79 0.00 7.16
N ASP A 158 22.46 -0.12 7.12
CA ASP A 158 21.54 0.92 7.60
C ASP A 158 21.71 1.18 9.10
N TRP A 159 21.88 0.12 9.90
CA TRP A 159 22.09 0.24 11.34
C TRP A 159 23.37 1.02 11.67
N ASP A 160 24.47 0.74 10.95
CA ASP A 160 25.73 1.47 11.09
C ASP A 160 25.59 2.92 10.61
N GLN A 161 24.97 3.14 9.44
CA GLN A 161 24.76 4.48 8.86
C GLN A 161 23.90 5.39 9.74
N LEU A 162 22.91 4.82 10.44
CA LEU A 162 22.03 5.54 11.37
C LEU A 162 22.69 5.75 12.75
N GLY A 163 23.95 5.39 12.94
CA GLY A 163 24.66 5.57 14.20
C GLY A 163 24.26 4.57 15.28
N ARG A 164 23.83 3.37 14.88
CA ARG A 164 23.46 2.27 15.80
C ARG A 164 22.31 2.65 16.75
N PRO A 165 21.11 2.97 16.22
CA PRO A 165 20.01 3.57 16.97
C PRO A 165 19.39 2.68 18.05
N PHE A 166 19.70 1.38 18.04
CA PHE A 166 19.23 0.37 19.00
C PHE A 166 20.31 -0.66 19.29
N PRO A 167 20.18 -1.45 20.37
CA PRO A 167 21.18 -2.48 20.71
C PRO A 167 21.40 -3.53 19.62
N ARG A 168 22.64 -3.97 19.43
CA ARG A 168 23.05 -4.90 18.38
C ARG A 168 22.27 -6.22 18.40
N TRP A 169 21.90 -6.72 19.57
CA TRP A 169 21.14 -7.96 19.71
C TRP A 169 19.77 -7.92 18.99
N LEU A 170 19.16 -6.73 18.87
CA LEU A 170 17.92 -6.57 18.08
C LEU A 170 18.18 -6.74 16.58
N LEU A 171 19.28 -6.21 16.08
CA LEU A 171 19.70 -6.45 14.69
C LEU A 171 19.95 -7.94 14.45
N GLU A 172 20.69 -8.59 15.35
CA GLU A 172 21.00 -10.03 15.24
C GLU A 172 19.73 -10.88 15.25
N ALA A 173 18.77 -10.58 16.12
CA ALA A 173 17.47 -11.25 16.15
C ALA A 173 16.67 -11.03 14.85
N ALA A 174 16.70 -9.82 14.27
CA ALA A 174 16.05 -9.55 12.99
C ALA A 174 16.72 -10.35 11.84
N LEU A 175 18.05 -10.42 11.81
CA LEU A 175 18.80 -11.21 10.82
C LEU A 175 18.51 -12.71 10.95
N GLU A 176 18.43 -13.24 12.16
CA GLU A 176 18.03 -14.63 12.41
C GLU A 176 16.62 -14.91 11.82
N VAL A 177 15.65 -14.00 12.05
CA VAL A 177 14.32 -14.12 11.43
C VAL A 177 14.42 -14.12 9.91
N CYS A 178 15.22 -13.27 9.29
CA CYS A 178 15.41 -13.25 7.84
C CYS A 178 15.95 -14.60 7.31
N GLN A 179 16.89 -15.22 7.99
CA GLN A 179 17.52 -16.49 7.60
C GLN A 179 16.56 -17.69 7.67
N THR A 180 15.45 -17.60 8.38
CA THR A 180 14.49 -18.71 8.57
C THR A 180 13.37 -18.74 7.52
N ARG A 181 13.39 -17.91 6.48
CA ARG A 181 12.30 -17.74 5.51
C ARG A 181 12.32 -18.70 4.32
N GLY A 182 13.25 -19.63 4.27
CA GLY A 182 13.39 -20.61 3.20
C GLY A 182 14.11 -20.07 1.96
N ALA A 183 14.12 -20.86 0.89
CA ALA A 183 14.87 -20.53 -0.32
C ALA A 183 14.13 -19.49 -1.17
N VAL A 184 14.86 -18.48 -1.66
CA VAL A 184 14.37 -17.47 -2.60
C VAL A 184 13.79 -18.13 -3.86
N GLY A 185 12.69 -17.58 -4.33
CA GLY A 185 12.00 -18.05 -5.54
C GLY A 185 11.23 -19.38 -5.38
N ARG A 186 11.32 -20.04 -4.22
CA ARG A 186 10.52 -21.23 -3.94
C ARG A 186 9.18 -20.82 -3.33
N ARG A 187 8.10 -21.01 -4.08
CA ARG A 187 6.73 -20.85 -3.58
C ARG A 187 6.17 -22.18 -3.07
N SER A 188 5.35 -22.11 -2.02
CA SER A 188 4.75 -23.27 -1.40
C SER A 188 3.23 -23.11 -1.26
N ALA A 189 2.52 -24.21 -0.99
CA ALA A 189 1.09 -24.17 -0.68
C ALA A 189 0.77 -23.48 0.67
N HIS A 190 1.79 -23.20 1.47
CA HIS A 190 1.65 -22.50 2.75
C HIS A 190 1.91 -21.00 2.65
N ASP A 191 2.34 -20.51 1.47
CA ASP A 191 2.48 -19.08 1.24
C ASP A 191 1.10 -18.41 1.29
N LEU A 192 1.04 -17.21 1.85
CA LEU A 192 -0.18 -16.42 1.93
C LEU A 192 0.08 -15.04 1.34
N LEU A 193 -0.93 -14.49 0.64
CA LEU A 193 -0.97 -13.06 0.38
C LEU A 193 -1.18 -12.34 1.71
N VAL A 194 -0.33 -11.37 2.02
CA VAL A 194 -0.44 -10.56 3.22
C VAL A 194 -0.29 -9.08 2.88
N HIS A 195 -0.88 -8.22 3.69
CA HIS A 195 -0.68 -6.78 3.60
C HIS A 195 0.62 -6.42 4.32
N THR A 196 1.63 -5.98 3.58
CA THR A 196 2.98 -5.75 4.10
C THR A 196 3.17 -4.42 4.85
N ASP A 197 2.20 -3.52 4.79
CA ASP A 197 2.22 -2.20 5.42
C ASP A 197 0.95 -1.95 6.27
N LEU A 198 0.50 -2.97 7.00
CA LEU A 198 -0.71 -2.89 7.82
C LEU A 198 -0.40 -2.28 9.19
N HIS A 199 -0.31 -0.96 9.25
CA HIS A 199 -0.20 -0.20 10.50
C HIS A 199 -1.49 0.56 10.79
N PHE A 200 -1.70 1.01 12.02
CA PHE A 200 -2.97 1.57 12.49
C PHE A 200 -3.45 2.79 11.70
N LEU A 201 -2.53 3.62 11.17
CA LEU A 201 -2.89 4.76 10.32
C LEU A 201 -3.40 4.36 8.92
N ASN A 202 -3.11 3.13 8.47
CA ASN A 202 -3.60 2.59 7.20
C ASN A 202 -4.93 1.83 7.36
N VAL A 203 -5.46 1.73 8.58
CA VAL A 203 -6.75 1.10 8.87
C VAL A 203 -7.76 2.19 9.15
N LEU A 204 -8.65 2.41 8.20
CA LEU A 204 -9.68 3.45 8.24
C LEU A 204 -11.07 2.82 8.36
N ALA A 205 -11.98 3.53 9.02
CA ALA A 205 -13.37 3.08 9.11
C ALA A 205 -14.10 3.23 7.76
N ARG A 206 -15.08 2.39 7.50
CA ARG A 206 -16.09 2.67 6.48
C ARG A 206 -17.00 3.80 6.94
N PRO A 207 -17.49 4.60 6.01
CA PRO A 207 -18.57 5.56 6.32
C PRO A 207 -19.76 4.83 6.94
N GLY A 208 -20.39 5.43 7.94
CA GLY A 208 -21.59 4.90 8.60
C GLY A 208 -22.83 5.13 7.76
#